data_93fcdf026a9c830fe01a7692ba9014c7
#
_entry.id   93fcdf026a9c830fe01a7692ba9014c7
#
_cell.length_a   1.000
_cell.length_b   1.000
_cell.length_c   1.000
_cell.angle_alpha   90.00
_cell.angle_beta   90.00
_cell.angle_gamma   90.00
#
_symmetry.space_group_name_H-M   'P 1'
#
loop_
_entity.id
_entity.type
_entity.pdbx_description
1 polymer ?
#
loop_
_entity_poly.entity_id
_entity_poly.type
_entity_poly.pdbx_seq_one_letter_code
_entity_poly.pdbx_strand_id
1 'polypeptide(L)'
;MSETTKQNAIDKLDNFSLNVAFPDEWHLDCIPALSDCATMVEAMHRLEGCNVRLLTKLIGTNDNFTFNLTMVEHDSSGNEVPLDMTLVNAFYMPDFNSITIYPAMLLPPVMPEGEVSEACYYAVFSIIGHEFTHGFDNKGSMYDKYGKKRNWWTVSDIMNFQDRVENLIRTYNNLEIDPKREPLVFCDGKRTQGENIANLGGFLTALDAYIARLDVQGFTGEKRNEQLHKFYEAYSHIWCIQYGQKSFDYIKNQDVHAPARLRNNGVVMNTDLWYDLYNVDSNNLLYLPPERRAYIW
;
A
#
# COMPACT_ATOMS: atom_id res chain seq x y z
N MET A 1 -8.01 19.79 5.26
CA MET A 1 -9.37 19.38 4.83
C MET A 1 -10.42 20.20 5.56
N SER A 2 -11.54 20.54 4.88
CA SER A 2 -12.75 21.04 5.54
C SER A 2 -13.37 19.98 6.46
N GLU A 3 -14.13 20.39 7.46
CA GLU A 3 -14.79 19.44 8.36
C GLU A 3 -15.73 18.46 7.62
N THR A 4 -16.40 18.95 6.56
CA THR A 4 -17.28 18.09 5.73
C THR A 4 -16.48 16.96 5.04
N THR A 5 -15.37 17.28 4.37
CA THR A 5 -14.54 16.27 3.72
C THR A 5 -13.88 15.35 4.73
N LYS A 6 -13.44 15.89 5.87
CA LYS A 6 -12.85 15.12 6.96
C LYS A 6 -13.84 14.09 7.53
N GLN A 7 -15.09 14.50 7.80
CA GLN A 7 -16.12 13.58 8.28
C GLN A 7 -16.42 12.49 7.25
N ASN A 8 -16.53 12.83 5.96
CA ASN A 8 -16.72 11.84 4.92
C ASN A 8 -15.54 10.86 4.82
N ALA A 9 -14.30 11.34 5.05
CA ALA A 9 -13.12 10.49 5.09
C ALA A 9 -13.15 9.53 6.29
N ILE A 10 -13.53 10.01 7.48
CA ILE A 10 -13.72 9.18 8.68
C ILE A 10 -14.80 8.14 8.42
N ASP A 11 -15.95 8.56 7.90
CA ASP A 11 -17.05 7.66 7.54
C ASP A 11 -16.60 6.58 6.54
N LYS A 12 -15.74 6.93 5.59
CA LYS A 12 -15.18 5.97 4.64
C LYS A 12 -14.25 4.99 5.34
N LEU A 13 -13.39 5.47 6.22
CA LEU A 13 -12.48 4.64 7.02
C LEU A 13 -13.25 3.65 7.91
N ASP A 14 -14.31 4.11 8.58
CA ASP A 14 -15.15 3.27 9.45
C ASP A 14 -15.93 2.20 8.67
N ASN A 15 -16.06 2.35 7.35
CA ASN A 15 -16.73 1.40 6.46
C ASN A 15 -15.77 0.52 5.65
N PHE A 16 -14.46 0.51 5.97
CA PHE A 16 -13.55 -0.43 5.35
C PHE A 16 -13.89 -1.87 5.75
N SER A 17 -13.96 -2.74 4.75
CA SER A 17 -13.97 -4.19 4.97
C SER A 17 -12.54 -4.70 4.99
N LEU A 18 -12.19 -5.49 5.99
CA LEU A 18 -10.84 -6.05 6.16
C LEU A 18 -10.88 -7.56 5.98
N ASN A 19 -10.12 -8.05 5.01
CA ASN A 19 -9.91 -9.47 4.77
C ASN A 19 -8.45 -9.80 5.12
N VAL A 20 -8.21 -10.51 6.21
CA VAL A 20 -6.84 -10.80 6.69
C VAL A 20 -6.61 -12.30 6.69
N ALA A 21 -5.64 -12.74 5.93
CA ALA A 21 -5.18 -14.11 5.80
C ALA A 21 -6.23 -15.09 5.25
N PHE A 22 -7.37 -15.26 5.90
CA PHE A 22 -8.43 -16.18 5.50
C PHE A 22 -9.80 -15.63 5.94
N PRO A 23 -10.91 -16.06 5.28
CA PRO A 23 -12.25 -15.60 5.63
C PRO A 23 -12.71 -16.17 6.97
N ASP A 24 -13.54 -15.39 7.70
CA ASP A 24 -14.17 -15.87 8.95
C ASP A 24 -15.07 -17.08 8.70
N GLU A 25 -15.78 -17.09 7.56
CA GLU A 25 -16.64 -18.19 7.14
C GLU A 25 -16.18 -18.72 5.78
N TRP A 26 -15.92 -20.02 5.71
CA TRP A 26 -15.59 -20.70 4.47
C TRP A 26 -16.85 -21.14 3.75
N HIS A 27 -17.18 -20.52 2.62
CA HIS A 27 -18.31 -20.92 1.79
C HIS A 27 -18.01 -22.18 0.96
N LEU A 28 -17.67 -23.27 1.66
CA LEU A 28 -17.28 -24.54 1.05
C LEU A 28 -18.44 -25.25 0.34
N ASP A 29 -19.68 -24.90 0.68
CA ASP A 29 -20.90 -25.42 0.06
C ASP A 29 -21.02 -25.09 -1.43
N CYS A 30 -20.35 -24.04 -1.88
CA CYS A 30 -20.31 -23.67 -3.30
C CYS A 30 -19.14 -24.30 -4.05
N ILE A 31 -18.13 -24.84 -3.34
CA ILE A 31 -16.99 -25.51 -3.98
C ILE A 31 -17.42 -26.90 -4.44
N PRO A 32 -17.44 -27.16 -5.77
CA PRO A 32 -17.83 -28.46 -6.28
C PRO A 32 -16.82 -29.54 -5.89
N ALA A 33 -17.22 -30.78 -5.85
CA ALA A 33 -16.29 -31.90 -5.68
C ALA A 33 -15.26 -31.89 -6.82
N LEU A 34 -14.02 -31.55 -6.50
CA LEU A 34 -12.93 -31.51 -7.46
C LEU A 34 -12.31 -32.89 -7.71
N SER A 35 -12.53 -33.84 -6.78
CA SER A 35 -12.10 -35.22 -6.91
C SER A 35 -12.63 -35.93 -8.16
N ASP A 36 -13.78 -35.47 -8.65
CA ASP A 36 -14.45 -36.07 -9.81
C ASP A 36 -14.04 -35.43 -11.15
N CYS A 37 -13.15 -34.43 -11.10
CA CYS A 37 -12.64 -33.76 -12.31
C CYS A 37 -11.60 -34.64 -13.00
N ALA A 38 -11.80 -34.88 -14.29
CA ALA A 38 -10.85 -35.65 -15.09
C ALA A 38 -9.57 -34.82 -15.44
N THR A 39 -9.68 -33.50 -15.43
CA THR A 39 -8.58 -32.57 -15.79
C THR A 39 -8.57 -31.35 -14.89
N MET A 40 -7.40 -30.69 -14.78
CA MET A 40 -7.23 -29.41 -14.10
C MET A 40 -8.14 -28.32 -14.72
N VAL A 41 -8.31 -28.33 -16.04
CA VAL A 41 -9.17 -27.35 -16.75
C VAL A 41 -10.63 -27.51 -16.30
N GLU A 42 -11.12 -28.75 -16.14
CA GLU A 42 -12.46 -28.98 -15.62
C GLU A 42 -12.60 -28.50 -14.16
N ALA A 43 -11.59 -28.76 -13.34
CA ALA A 43 -11.57 -28.28 -11.96
C ALA A 43 -11.62 -26.74 -11.89
N MET A 44 -10.85 -26.06 -12.72
CA MET A 44 -10.85 -24.60 -12.82
C MET A 44 -12.21 -24.05 -13.26
N HIS A 45 -12.84 -24.63 -14.30
CA HIS A 45 -14.18 -24.22 -14.74
C HIS A 45 -15.24 -24.41 -13.66
N ARG A 46 -15.16 -25.46 -12.86
CA ARG A 46 -16.09 -25.66 -11.75
C ARG A 46 -15.91 -24.64 -10.65
N LEU A 47 -14.66 -24.28 -10.32
CA LEU A 47 -14.35 -23.22 -9.36
C LEU A 47 -14.81 -21.86 -9.86
N GLU A 48 -14.57 -21.53 -11.13
CA GLU A 48 -15.05 -20.29 -11.76
C GLU A 48 -16.58 -20.19 -11.73
N GLY A 49 -17.29 -21.28 -12.01
CA GLY A 49 -18.74 -21.34 -11.88
C GLY A 49 -19.23 -21.13 -10.43
N CYS A 50 -18.45 -21.54 -9.43
CA CYS A 50 -18.72 -21.22 -8.02
C CYS A 50 -18.61 -19.72 -7.77
N ASN A 51 -17.54 -19.09 -8.26
CA ASN A 51 -17.32 -17.66 -8.15
C ASN A 51 -18.45 -16.84 -8.76
N VAL A 52 -18.84 -17.17 -9.99
CA VAL A 52 -19.95 -16.47 -10.66
C VAL A 52 -21.22 -16.57 -9.82
N ARG A 53 -21.50 -17.71 -9.21
CA ARG A 53 -22.65 -17.87 -8.32
C ARG A 53 -22.56 -17.02 -7.06
N LEU A 54 -21.38 -16.90 -6.47
CA LEU A 54 -21.14 -16.02 -5.31
C LEU A 54 -21.33 -14.56 -5.68
N LEU A 55 -20.72 -14.12 -6.76
CA LEU A 55 -20.85 -12.74 -7.27
C LEU A 55 -22.29 -12.39 -7.65
N THR A 56 -23.03 -13.33 -8.24
CA THR A 56 -24.44 -13.08 -8.59
C THR A 56 -25.35 -12.94 -7.37
N LYS A 57 -25.02 -13.55 -6.24
CA LYS A 57 -25.73 -13.34 -4.97
C LYS A 57 -25.58 -11.92 -4.43
N LEU A 58 -24.52 -11.23 -4.79
CA LEU A 58 -24.27 -9.84 -4.37
C LEU A 58 -25.03 -8.80 -5.18
N ILE A 59 -25.63 -9.19 -6.32
CA ILE A 59 -26.42 -8.29 -7.17
C ILE A 59 -27.63 -7.79 -6.38
N GLY A 60 -27.70 -6.49 -6.17
CA GLY A 60 -28.80 -5.85 -5.43
C GLY A 60 -28.64 -5.84 -3.92
N THR A 61 -27.55 -6.37 -3.37
CA THR A 61 -27.18 -6.22 -1.94
C THR A 61 -26.26 -5.02 -1.75
N ASN A 62 -26.12 -4.57 -0.49
CA ASN A 62 -25.08 -3.64 -0.09
C ASN A 62 -23.95 -4.35 0.67
N ASP A 63 -23.90 -5.68 0.57
CA ASP A 63 -22.90 -6.46 1.27
C ASP A 63 -21.52 -6.20 0.65
N ASN A 64 -20.56 -5.92 1.50
CA ASN A 64 -19.18 -5.80 1.11
C ASN A 64 -18.66 -7.19 0.73
N PHE A 65 -17.87 -7.21 -0.34
CA PHE A 65 -17.25 -8.43 -0.84
C PHE A 65 -16.33 -9.03 0.24
N THR A 66 -16.64 -10.26 0.63
CA THR A 66 -15.76 -11.08 1.45
C THR A 66 -15.04 -12.08 0.56
N PHE A 67 -13.77 -12.16 0.73
CA PHE A 67 -12.77 -13.06 0.16
C PHE A 67 -13.18 -13.86 -1.09
N ASN A 68 -12.68 -13.47 -2.25
CA ASN A 68 -12.85 -14.24 -3.48
C ASN A 68 -11.63 -15.13 -3.73
N LEU A 69 -11.80 -16.44 -3.65
CA LEU A 69 -10.73 -17.44 -3.85
C LEU A 69 -10.23 -17.54 -5.30
N THR A 70 -10.92 -16.89 -6.25
CA THR A 70 -10.65 -17.05 -7.67
C THR A 70 -10.54 -15.73 -8.42
N MET A 71 -10.15 -14.66 -7.75
CA MET A 71 -9.77 -13.43 -8.46
C MET A 71 -8.59 -13.73 -9.39
N VAL A 72 -8.59 -13.10 -10.54
CA VAL A 72 -7.47 -13.16 -11.47
C VAL A 72 -6.69 -11.85 -11.40
N GLU A 73 -5.37 -11.98 -11.40
CA GLU A 73 -4.45 -10.89 -11.68
C GLU A 73 -3.99 -10.97 -13.13
N HIS A 74 -3.41 -9.89 -13.63
CA HIS A 74 -2.71 -9.94 -14.91
C HIS A 74 -1.21 -10.00 -14.62
N ASP A 75 -0.54 -11.01 -15.17
CA ASP A 75 0.91 -11.09 -15.11
C ASP A 75 1.57 -9.96 -15.92
N SER A 76 2.89 -9.87 -15.84
CA SER A 76 3.68 -8.86 -16.57
C SER A 76 3.56 -8.95 -18.12
N SER A 77 2.91 -9.97 -18.63
CA SER A 77 2.63 -10.20 -20.05
C SER A 77 1.15 -9.89 -20.39
N GLY A 78 0.33 -9.51 -19.39
CA GLY A 78 -1.08 -9.22 -19.56
C GLY A 78 -1.97 -10.48 -19.59
N ASN A 79 -1.46 -11.66 -19.23
CA ASN A 79 -2.28 -12.87 -19.13
C ASN A 79 -3.00 -12.89 -17.79
N GLU A 80 -4.25 -13.34 -17.80
CA GLU A 80 -4.97 -13.63 -16.56
C GLU A 80 -4.33 -14.81 -15.83
N VAL A 81 -3.92 -14.58 -14.59
CA VAL A 81 -3.40 -15.61 -13.69
C VAL A 81 -4.29 -15.67 -12.45
N PRO A 82 -4.57 -16.87 -11.90
CA PRO A 82 -5.29 -16.97 -10.65
C PRO A 82 -4.58 -16.19 -9.55
N LEU A 83 -5.34 -15.50 -8.73
CA LEU A 83 -4.81 -14.81 -7.56
C LEU A 83 -4.17 -15.84 -6.62
N ASP A 84 -2.87 -15.78 -6.49
CA ASP A 84 -2.11 -16.74 -5.69
C ASP A 84 -1.94 -16.17 -4.26
N MET A 85 -2.72 -16.69 -3.34
CA MET A 85 -2.67 -16.29 -1.93
C MET A 85 -1.34 -16.66 -1.22
N THR A 86 -0.48 -17.44 -1.87
CA THR A 86 0.88 -17.71 -1.38
C THR A 86 1.85 -16.58 -1.74
N LEU A 87 1.44 -15.64 -2.58
CA LEU A 87 2.22 -14.44 -2.88
C LEU A 87 2.26 -13.51 -1.66
N VAL A 88 3.40 -12.86 -1.49
CA VAL A 88 3.57 -11.76 -0.55
C VAL A 88 2.90 -10.53 -1.15
N ASN A 89 1.63 -10.33 -0.84
CA ASN A 89 0.85 -9.22 -1.39
C ASN A 89 -0.26 -8.76 -0.44
N ALA A 90 -0.68 -7.50 -0.63
CA ALA A 90 -1.86 -6.89 -0.05
C ALA A 90 -2.44 -5.92 -1.10
N PHE A 91 -3.73 -5.62 -1.04
CA PHE A 91 -4.34 -4.66 -1.97
C PHE A 91 -5.64 -4.06 -1.41
N TYR A 92 -5.93 -2.86 -1.88
CA TYR A 92 -7.20 -2.17 -1.66
C TYR A 92 -8.07 -2.24 -2.91
N MET A 93 -9.35 -2.56 -2.74
CA MET A 93 -10.35 -2.61 -3.80
C MET A 93 -11.34 -1.45 -3.66
N PRO A 94 -11.25 -0.41 -4.49
CA PRO A 94 -12.10 0.79 -4.38
C PRO A 94 -13.59 0.51 -4.48
N ASP A 95 -13.98 -0.39 -5.40
CA ASP A 95 -15.38 -0.73 -5.69
C ASP A 95 -16.09 -1.43 -4.53
N PHE A 96 -15.31 -2.00 -3.60
CA PHE A 96 -15.81 -2.69 -2.41
C PHE A 96 -15.43 -1.99 -1.12
N ASN A 97 -14.63 -0.93 -1.19
CA ASN A 97 -14.05 -0.28 -0.02
C ASN A 97 -13.41 -1.30 0.93
N SER A 98 -12.67 -2.24 0.37
CA SER A 98 -12.09 -3.37 1.10
C SER A 98 -10.59 -3.47 0.95
N ILE A 99 -9.94 -3.98 1.99
CA ILE A 99 -8.51 -4.28 2.03
C ILE A 99 -8.37 -5.78 2.20
N THR A 100 -7.49 -6.39 1.40
CA THR A 100 -7.14 -7.80 1.53
C THR A 100 -5.65 -7.94 1.79
N ILE A 101 -5.30 -8.70 2.83
CA ILE A 101 -3.92 -8.98 3.23
C ILE A 101 -3.70 -10.48 3.12
N TYR A 102 -2.80 -10.90 2.25
CA TYR A 102 -2.53 -12.32 2.04
C TYR A 102 -1.79 -12.95 3.21
N PRO A 103 -2.00 -14.26 3.45
CA PRO A 103 -1.32 -14.97 4.53
C PRO A 103 0.20 -14.81 4.51
N ALA A 104 0.81 -14.85 3.32
CA ALA A 104 2.26 -14.75 3.16
C ALA A 104 2.83 -13.40 3.61
N MET A 105 2.02 -12.32 3.65
CA MET A 105 2.41 -11.03 4.23
C MET A 105 2.63 -11.09 5.74
N LEU A 106 2.01 -12.05 6.41
CA LEU A 106 2.05 -12.24 7.85
C LEU A 106 3.09 -13.28 8.28
N LEU A 107 3.89 -13.76 7.32
CA LEU A 107 4.91 -14.78 7.52
C LEU A 107 6.33 -14.22 7.23
N PRO A 108 7.38 -14.86 7.74
CA PRO A 108 8.74 -14.52 7.37
C PRO A 108 8.97 -14.67 5.86
N PRO A 109 9.81 -13.84 5.26
CA PRO A 109 10.65 -12.81 5.88
C PRO A 109 9.99 -11.44 6.07
N VAL A 110 8.74 -11.25 5.67
CA VAL A 110 8.04 -9.94 5.77
C VAL A 110 7.74 -9.63 7.23
N MET A 111 7.00 -10.52 7.88
CA MET A 111 6.77 -10.42 9.32
C MET A 111 7.91 -11.15 10.04
N PRO A 112 8.69 -10.48 10.88
CA PRO A 112 9.84 -11.10 11.52
C PRO A 112 9.42 -12.18 12.52
N GLU A 113 10.27 -13.23 12.64
CA GLU A 113 10.12 -14.29 13.66
C GLU A 113 10.98 -14.03 14.91
N GLY A 114 10.53 -14.56 16.05
CA GLY A 114 11.30 -14.54 17.29
C GLY A 114 11.19 -13.22 18.05
N GLU A 115 12.15 -13.01 18.94
CA GLU A 115 12.24 -11.78 19.74
C GLU A 115 12.83 -10.63 18.89
N VAL A 116 11.95 -9.90 18.22
CA VAL A 116 12.31 -8.69 17.46
C VAL A 116 11.77 -7.44 18.17
N SER A 117 12.37 -6.29 17.86
CA SER A 117 11.90 -5.05 18.46
C SER A 117 10.49 -4.70 17.93
N GLU A 118 9.66 -4.06 18.78
CA GLU A 118 8.35 -3.55 18.35
C GLU A 118 8.46 -2.66 17.10
N ALA A 119 9.56 -1.94 16.93
CA ALA A 119 9.86 -1.11 15.76
C ALA A 119 9.72 -1.89 14.44
N CYS A 120 10.13 -3.17 14.41
CA CYS A 120 10.02 -4.00 13.20
C CYS A 120 8.55 -4.26 12.82
N TYR A 121 7.70 -4.56 13.80
CA TYR A 121 6.28 -4.77 13.56
C TYR A 121 5.60 -3.51 13.04
N TYR A 122 5.88 -2.35 13.67
CA TYR A 122 5.34 -1.06 13.21
C TYR A 122 5.84 -0.70 11.81
N ALA A 123 7.10 -1.00 11.48
CA ALA A 123 7.62 -0.79 10.13
C ALA A 123 6.87 -1.64 9.09
N VAL A 124 6.58 -2.91 9.38
CA VAL A 124 5.77 -3.78 8.50
C VAL A 124 4.33 -3.28 8.42
N PHE A 125 3.76 -2.77 9.50
CA PHE A 125 2.41 -2.19 9.49
C PHE A 125 2.28 -0.98 8.58
N SER A 126 3.39 -0.36 8.14
CA SER A 126 3.36 0.65 7.09
C SER A 126 2.75 0.14 5.78
N ILE A 127 2.83 -1.17 5.50
CA ILE A 127 2.21 -1.80 4.32
C ILE A 127 0.68 -1.84 4.52
N ILE A 128 0.21 -2.16 5.71
CA ILE A 128 -1.23 -2.12 6.03
C ILE A 128 -1.75 -0.68 5.92
N GLY A 129 -1.00 0.29 6.46
CA GLY A 129 -1.30 1.71 6.32
C GLY A 129 -1.29 2.18 4.86
N HIS A 130 -0.44 1.59 4.01
CA HIS A 130 -0.40 1.82 2.57
C HIS A 130 -1.74 1.42 1.93
N GLU A 131 -2.28 0.24 2.24
CA GLU A 131 -3.58 -0.19 1.71
C GLU A 131 -4.73 0.70 2.19
N PHE A 132 -4.73 1.10 3.45
CA PHE A 132 -5.69 2.09 3.94
C PHE A 132 -5.59 3.41 3.18
N THR A 133 -4.37 3.86 2.89
CA THR A 133 -4.12 5.12 2.18
C THR A 133 -4.61 5.07 0.74
N HIS A 134 -4.62 3.91 0.09
CA HIS A 134 -5.21 3.75 -1.24
C HIS A 134 -6.69 4.15 -1.30
N GLY A 135 -7.43 4.05 -0.19
CA GLY A 135 -8.78 4.59 -0.10
C GLY A 135 -8.87 6.11 -0.33
N PHE A 136 -7.76 6.82 -0.19
CA PHE A 136 -7.66 8.28 -0.20
C PHE A 136 -6.64 8.80 -1.21
N ASP A 137 -6.04 7.95 -2.04
CA ASP A 137 -5.12 8.34 -3.11
C ASP A 137 -5.86 8.97 -4.29
N ASN A 138 -5.15 9.25 -5.38
CA ASN A 138 -5.72 9.87 -6.59
C ASN A 138 -6.80 9.04 -7.30
N LYS A 139 -6.90 7.74 -7.03
CA LYS A 139 -7.94 6.85 -7.57
C LYS A 139 -9.00 6.56 -6.52
N GLY A 140 -8.61 6.07 -5.34
CA GLY A 140 -9.53 5.70 -4.27
C GLY A 140 -10.34 6.87 -3.73
N SER A 141 -9.80 8.11 -3.76
CA SER A 141 -10.53 9.32 -3.42
C SER A 141 -11.77 9.60 -4.28
N MET A 142 -11.87 8.96 -5.45
CA MET A 142 -13.04 9.07 -6.33
C MET A 142 -14.21 8.15 -5.92
N TYR A 143 -14.01 7.26 -4.95
CA TYR A 143 -14.99 6.29 -4.48
C TYR A 143 -15.41 6.63 -3.05
N ASP A 144 -16.71 6.54 -2.78
CA ASP A 144 -17.27 6.77 -1.46
C ASP A 144 -17.13 5.55 -0.53
N LYS A 145 -17.67 5.67 0.67
CA LYS A 145 -17.67 4.62 1.68
C LYS A 145 -18.38 3.31 1.29
N TYR A 146 -19.17 3.32 0.22
CA TYR A 146 -19.87 2.16 -0.32
C TYR A 146 -19.23 1.62 -1.61
N GLY A 147 -18.03 2.09 -1.96
CA GLY A 147 -17.37 1.72 -3.21
C GLY A 147 -17.99 2.31 -4.47
N LYS A 148 -18.87 3.30 -4.33
CA LYS A 148 -19.51 3.94 -5.48
C LYS A 148 -18.68 5.14 -5.95
N LYS A 149 -18.40 5.17 -7.24
CA LYS A 149 -17.67 6.29 -7.85
C LYS A 149 -18.52 7.55 -7.85
N ARG A 150 -18.23 8.46 -6.91
CA ARG A 150 -18.87 9.78 -6.80
C ARG A 150 -17.97 10.75 -6.05
N ASN A 151 -18.15 12.05 -6.32
CA ASN A 151 -17.46 13.08 -5.56
C ASN A 151 -18.07 13.23 -4.16
N TRP A 152 -17.24 13.12 -3.13
CA TRP A 152 -17.56 13.33 -1.72
C TRP A 152 -16.69 14.41 -1.06
N TRP A 153 -15.80 15.03 -1.84
CA TRP A 153 -14.91 16.12 -1.44
C TRP A 153 -15.53 17.47 -1.75
N THR A 154 -15.15 18.51 -1.00
CA THR A 154 -15.39 19.87 -1.45
C THR A 154 -14.44 20.23 -2.59
N VAL A 155 -14.83 21.18 -3.43
CA VAL A 155 -13.99 21.63 -4.55
C VAL A 155 -12.63 22.16 -4.06
N SER A 156 -12.65 22.93 -2.96
CA SER A 156 -11.43 23.47 -2.35
C SER A 156 -10.49 22.37 -1.87
N ASP A 157 -11.03 21.32 -1.25
CA ASP A 157 -10.21 20.21 -0.77
C ASP A 157 -9.61 19.38 -1.90
N ILE A 158 -10.34 19.20 -3.02
CA ILE A 158 -9.80 18.57 -4.22
C ILE A 158 -8.60 19.37 -4.76
N MET A 159 -8.73 20.68 -4.88
CA MET A 159 -7.64 21.54 -5.36
C MET A 159 -6.42 21.48 -4.44
N ASN A 160 -6.64 21.60 -3.14
CA ASN A 160 -5.56 21.49 -2.15
C ASN A 160 -4.85 20.12 -2.19
N PHE A 161 -5.61 19.05 -2.36
CA PHE A 161 -5.06 17.70 -2.52
C PHE A 161 -4.18 17.61 -3.78
N GLN A 162 -4.69 18.10 -4.92
CA GLN A 162 -3.95 18.09 -6.18
C GLN A 162 -2.63 18.87 -6.09
N ASP A 163 -2.64 20.06 -5.47
CA ASP A 163 -1.44 20.87 -5.29
C ASP A 163 -0.39 20.16 -4.43
N ARG A 164 -0.82 19.48 -3.36
CA ARG A 164 0.08 18.70 -2.50
C ARG A 164 0.64 17.47 -3.20
N VAL A 165 -0.19 16.77 -3.96
CA VAL A 165 0.25 15.62 -4.77
C VAL A 165 1.25 16.05 -5.83
N GLU A 166 1.11 17.24 -6.41
CA GLU A 166 2.05 17.76 -7.39
C GLU A 166 3.48 17.91 -6.83
N ASN A 167 3.63 18.29 -5.55
CA ASN A 167 4.94 18.32 -4.90
C ASN A 167 5.55 16.92 -4.80
N LEU A 168 4.74 15.91 -4.47
CA LEU A 168 5.19 14.52 -4.43
C LEU A 168 5.62 14.03 -5.82
N ILE A 169 4.82 14.31 -6.85
CA ILE A 169 5.15 13.99 -8.26
C ILE A 169 6.50 14.59 -8.64
N ARG A 170 6.72 15.87 -8.35
CA ARG A 170 8.01 16.56 -8.64
C ARG A 170 9.17 15.93 -7.89
N THR A 171 8.97 15.52 -6.65
CA THR A 171 10.02 14.82 -5.89
C THR A 171 10.43 13.56 -6.62
N TYR A 172 9.49 12.69 -6.98
CA TYR A 172 9.82 11.43 -7.65
C TYR A 172 10.37 11.63 -9.07
N ASN A 173 9.90 12.62 -9.83
CA ASN A 173 10.44 12.94 -11.16
C ASN A 173 11.93 13.32 -11.13
N ASN A 174 12.47 13.72 -9.98
CA ASN A 174 13.88 14.05 -9.81
C ASN A 174 14.71 12.90 -9.20
N LEU A 175 14.10 11.73 -8.95
CA LEU A 175 14.81 10.59 -8.40
C LEU A 175 15.18 9.60 -9.50
N GLU A 176 16.47 9.25 -9.55
CA GLU A 176 16.99 8.25 -10.46
C GLU A 176 16.52 6.84 -10.03
N ILE A 177 16.03 6.07 -10.99
CA ILE A 177 15.57 4.69 -10.76
C ILE A 177 16.73 3.83 -10.24
N ASP A 178 17.89 3.90 -10.91
CA ASP A 178 19.10 3.20 -10.51
C ASP A 178 20.34 4.06 -10.89
N PRO A 179 21.01 4.70 -9.91
CA PRO A 179 22.15 5.55 -10.19
C PRO A 179 23.40 4.82 -10.68
N LYS A 180 23.39 3.47 -10.69
CA LYS A 180 24.51 2.65 -11.18
C LYS A 180 24.35 2.26 -12.64
N ARG A 181 23.23 2.62 -13.28
CA ARG A 181 22.94 2.28 -14.68
C ARG A 181 23.08 3.49 -15.59
N GLU A 182 23.64 3.25 -16.77
CA GLU A 182 23.73 4.23 -17.84
C GLU A 182 22.90 3.79 -19.05
N PRO A 183 22.18 4.71 -19.73
CA PRO A 183 21.97 6.09 -19.35
C PRO A 183 21.10 6.22 -18.09
N LEU A 184 21.23 7.32 -17.36
CA LEU A 184 20.41 7.62 -16.19
C LEU A 184 18.93 7.68 -16.57
N VAL A 185 18.09 7.05 -15.76
CA VAL A 185 16.62 7.03 -15.93
C VAL A 185 15.96 7.54 -14.67
N PHE A 186 15.08 8.49 -14.82
CA PHE A 186 14.31 9.07 -13.73
C PHE A 186 12.95 8.39 -13.56
N CYS A 187 12.43 8.44 -12.35
CA CYS A 187 11.11 7.91 -12.04
C CYS A 187 10.01 8.74 -12.73
N ASP A 188 8.98 8.09 -13.17
CA ASP A 188 7.75 8.77 -13.61
C ASP A 188 6.83 8.98 -12.41
N GLY A 189 6.98 10.11 -11.73
CA GLY A 189 6.21 10.44 -10.53
C GLY A 189 4.71 10.56 -10.80
N LYS A 190 4.31 10.88 -12.04
CA LYS A 190 2.89 10.94 -12.41
C LYS A 190 2.27 9.56 -12.55
N ARG A 191 2.96 8.62 -13.18
CA ARG A 191 2.52 7.22 -13.29
C ARG A 191 2.45 6.55 -11.91
N THR A 192 3.46 6.81 -11.06
CA THR A 192 3.60 6.16 -9.76
C THR A 192 2.92 6.92 -8.61
N GLN A 193 2.17 8.02 -8.89
CA GLN A 193 1.66 8.92 -7.86
C GLN A 193 0.77 8.22 -6.82
N GLY A 194 -0.11 7.31 -7.23
CA GLY A 194 -1.02 6.60 -6.32
C GLY A 194 -0.23 5.79 -5.28
N GLU A 195 0.72 5.01 -5.76
CA GLU A 195 1.61 4.21 -4.94
C GLU A 195 2.50 5.07 -4.03
N ASN A 196 2.97 6.20 -4.53
CA ASN A 196 3.81 7.12 -3.74
C ASN A 196 3.00 7.81 -2.63
N ILE A 197 1.73 8.17 -2.89
CA ILE A 197 0.81 8.68 -1.86
C ILE A 197 0.57 7.61 -0.81
N ALA A 198 0.28 6.38 -1.24
CA ALA A 198 0.02 5.26 -0.35
C ALA A 198 1.23 4.91 0.51
N ASN A 199 2.44 4.89 -0.07
CA ASN A 199 3.68 4.67 0.68
C ASN A 199 3.92 5.76 1.75
N LEU A 200 3.74 7.03 1.40
CA LEU A 200 3.95 8.14 2.34
C LEU A 200 2.91 8.10 3.46
N GLY A 201 1.62 7.92 3.13
CA GLY A 201 0.55 7.84 4.12
C GLY A 201 0.68 6.64 5.05
N GLY A 202 1.00 5.47 4.48
CA GLY A 202 1.22 4.24 5.25
C GLY A 202 2.40 4.34 6.21
N PHE A 203 3.52 4.92 5.74
CA PHE A 203 4.68 5.16 6.58
C PHE A 203 4.38 6.12 7.72
N LEU A 204 3.76 7.28 7.45
CA LEU A 204 3.43 8.27 8.46
C LEU A 204 2.46 7.74 9.50
N THR A 205 1.43 7.00 9.07
CA THR A 205 0.47 6.36 9.99
C THR A 205 1.15 5.35 10.92
N ALA A 206 2.04 4.52 10.38
CA ALA A 206 2.80 3.55 11.18
C ALA A 206 3.79 4.24 12.14
N LEU A 207 4.45 5.30 11.69
CA LEU A 207 5.35 6.10 12.51
C LEU A 207 4.62 6.78 13.67
N ASP A 208 3.48 7.41 13.39
CA ASP A 208 2.66 8.07 14.41
C ASP A 208 2.15 7.06 15.46
N ALA A 209 1.70 5.88 15.02
CA ALA A 209 1.29 4.80 15.91
C ALA A 209 2.45 4.32 16.78
N TYR A 210 3.65 4.20 16.20
CA TYR A 210 4.84 3.81 16.97
C TYR A 210 5.27 4.88 17.95
N ILE A 211 5.24 6.15 17.55
CA ILE A 211 5.50 7.29 18.44
C ILE A 211 4.55 7.27 19.65
N ALA A 212 3.25 7.10 19.41
CA ALA A 212 2.25 6.99 20.46
C ALA A 212 2.54 5.79 21.41
N ARG A 213 3.00 4.66 20.86
CA ARG A 213 3.42 3.51 21.66
C ARG A 213 4.63 3.82 22.54
N LEU A 214 5.63 4.49 22.00
CA LEU A 214 6.82 4.92 22.77
C LEU A 214 6.45 5.90 23.90
N ASP A 215 5.47 6.78 23.66
CA ASP A 215 4.97 7.72 24.67
C ASP A 215 4.29 6.96 25.83
N VAL A 216 3.45 5.98 25.52
CA VAL A 216 2.81 5.12 26.53
C VAL A 216 3.85 4.33 27.35
N GLN A 217 4.94 3.90 26.71
CA GLN A 217 6.05 3.18 27.37
C GLN A 217 7.01 4.09 28.13
N GLY A 218 6.84 5.43 28.02
CA GLY A 218 7.68 6.40 28.71
C GLY A 218 9.08 6.59 28.11
N PHE A 219 9.29 6.23 26.84
CA PHE A 219 10.55 6.49 26.15
C PHE A 219 10.73 7.97 25.88
N THR A 220 11.88 8.52 26.31
CA THR A 220 12.25 9.92 26.11
C THR A 220 13.73 10.06 25.74
N GLY A 221 14.12 11.21 25.19
CA GLY A 221 15.50 11.56 24.88
C GLY A 221 16.18 10.54 23.97
N GLU A 222 17.43 10.19 24.29
CA GLU A 222 18.27 9.29 23.49
C GLU A 222 17.66 7.91 23.29
N LYS A 223 17.04 7.35 24.32
CA LYS A 223 16.37 6.03 24.24
C LYS A 223 15.20 6.04 23.25
N ARG A 224 14.45 7.14 23.18
CA ARG A 224 13.39 7.31 22.18
C ARG A 224 14.00 7.35 20.77
N ASN A 225 15.07 8.12 20.58
CA ASN A 225 15.76 8.20 19.30
C ASN A 225 16.29 6.85 18.82
N GLU A 226 16.87 6.05 19.72
CA GLU A 226 17.29 4.67 19.40
C GLU A 226 16.13 3.80 18.87
N GLN A 227 14.94 3.92 19.46
CA GLN A 227 13.76 3.18 18.98
C GLN A 227 13.28 3.69 17.61
N LEU A 228 13.31 5.00 17.39
CA LEU A 228 12.97 5.60 16.11
C LEU A 228 13.98 5.21 15.02
N HIS A 229 15.29 5.15 15.32
CA HIS A 229 16.28 4.61 14.39
C HIS A 229 15.95 3.18 13.96
N LYS A 230 15.61 2.32 14.91
CA LYS A 230 15.21 0.93 14.61
C LYS A 230 13.98 0.85 13.68
N PHE A 231 13.02 1.76 13.85
CA PHE A 231 11.84 1.83 12.98
C PHE A 231 12.24 2.20 11.54
N TYR A 232 13.04 3.25 11.35
CA TYR A 232 13.51 3.67 10.01
C TYR A 232 14.39 2.60 9.36
N GLU A 233 15.26 1.94 10.12
CA GLU A 233 16.08 0.83 9.64
C GLU A 233 15.24 -0.36 9.20
N ALA A 234 14.27 -0.76 10.03
CA ALA A 234 13.35 -1.85 9.70
C ALA A 234 12.51 -1.53 8.46
N TYR A 235 12.00 -0.30 8.33
CA TYR A 235 11.30 0.14 7.14
C TYR A 235 12.19 0.07 5.90
N SER A 236 13.44 0.49 6.02
CA SER A 236 14.39 0.43 4.91
C SER A 236 14.69 -1.00 4.48
N HIS A 237 14.72 -1.95 5.41
CA HIS A 237 14.93 -3.37 5.12
C HIS A 237 13.81 -3.98 4.26
N ILE A 238 12.55 -3.54 4.43
CA ILE A 238 11.42 -3.99 3.61
C ILE A 238 11.70 -3.75 2.11
N TRP A 239 12.42 -2.67 1.80
CA TRP A 239 12.71 -2.24 0.43
C TRP A 239 14.10 -2.64 -0.07
N CYS A 240 14.81 -3.54 0.63
CA CYS A 240 16.09 -4.08 0.18
C CYS A 240 15.92 -5.11 -0.95
N ILE A 241 15.58 -4.64 -2.14
CA ILE A 241 15.32 -5.46 -3.32
C ILE A 241 16.34 -5.14 -4.41
N GLN A 242 16.85 -6.19 -5.07
CA GLN A 242 17.67 -6.08 -6.26
C GLN A 242 16.92 -6.62 -7.48
N TYR A 243 16.91 -5.85 -8.56
CA TYR A 243 16.20 -6.19 -9.78
C TYR A 243 17.13 -6.74 -10.86
N GLY A 244 16.72 -7.85 -11.49
CA GLY A 244 17.28 -8.30 -12.75
C GLY A 244 16.89 -7.39 -13.92
N GLN A 245 17.49 -7.58 -15.11
CA GLN A 245 17.27 -6.70 -16.26
C GLN A 245 15.79 -6.63 -16.68
N LYS A 246 15.12 -7.77 -16.80
CA LYS A 246 13.70 -7.84 -17.20
C LYS A 246 12.78 -7.07 -16.23
N SER A 247 12.96 -7.29 -14.91
CA SER A 247 12.20 -6.59 -13.88
C SER A 247 12.47 -5.09 -13.90
N PHE A 248 13.72 -4.69 -14.14
CA PHE A 248 14.08 -3.28 -14.28
C PHE A 248 13.38 -2.63 -15.48
N ASP A 249 13.35 -3.29 -16.64
CA ASP A 249 12.69 -2.78 -17.84
C ASP A 249 11.16 -2.66 -17.64
N TYR A 250 10.56 -3.59 -16.92
CA TYR A 250 9.14 -3.53 -16.54
C TYR A 250 8.84 -2.34 -15.62
N ILE A 251 9.61 -2.22 -14.51
CA ILE A 251 9.44 -1.12 -13.54
C ILE A 251 9.61 0.24 -14.21
N LYS A 252 10.62 0.37 -15.07
CA LYS A 252 10.87 1.60 -15.81
C LYS A 252 9.71 2.02 -16.70
N ASN A 253 9.06 1.08 -17.39
CA ASN A 253 8.17 1.39 -18.49
C ASN A 253 6.68 1.20 -18.17
N GLN A 254 6.31 0.32 -17.24
CA GLN A 254 4.94 -0.16 -17.08
C GLN A 254 4.44 -0.17 -15.63
N ASP A 255 5.30 -0.46 -14.65
CA ASP A 255 4.89 -0.58 -13.26
C ASP A 255 4.35 0.73 -12.70
N VAL A 256 3.25 0.65 -11.96
CA VAL A 256 2.67 1.78 -11.23
C VAL A 256 3.42 2.07 -9.93
N HIS A 257 4.26 1.13 -9.48
CA HIS A 257 5.11 1.30 -8.32
C HIS A 257 6.45 1.95 -8.69
N ALA A 258 6.92 2.85 -7.86
CA ALA A 258 8.30 3.27 -7.92
C ALA A 258 9.23 2.11 -7.51
N PRO A 259 10.47 2.03 -8.01
CA PRO A 259 11.44 1.02 -7.55
C PRO A 259 11.61 1.03 -6.04
N ALA A 260 11.86 -0.13 -5.44
CA ALA A 260 11.94 -0.30 -3.99
C ALA A 260 12.83 0.75 -3.30
N ARG A 261 14.01 1.04 -3.87
CA ARG A 261 14.88 2.12 -3.36
C ARG A 261 14.17 3.47 -3.26
N LEU A 262 13.31 3.80 -4.23
CA LEU A 262 12.57 5.06 -4.24
C LEU A 262 11.33 5.01 -3.34
N ARG A 263 10.76 3.83 -3.11
CA ARG A 263 9.69 3.64 -2.12
C ARG A 263 10.19 3.93 -0.69
N ASN A 264 11.49 3.70 -0.41
CA ASN A 264 12.13 4.14 0.82
C ASN A 264 12.52 5.62 0.76
N ASN A 265 13.40 5.99 -0.17
CA ASN A 265 14.03 7.31 -0.20
C ASN A 265 13.02 8.43 -0.40
N GLY A 266 12.06 8.26 -1.32
CA GLY A 266 11.02 9.25 -1.58
C GLY A 266 10.09 9.48 -0.39
N VAL A 267 9.92 8.48 0.49
CA VAL A 267 9.14 8.60 1.72
C VAL A 267 9.94 9.36 2.78
N VAL A 268 11.15 8.93 3.10
CA VAL A 268 11.93 9.55 4.19
C VAL A 268 12.27 10.99 3.91
N MET A 269 12.50 11.36 2.62
CA MET A 269 12.75 12.76 2.20
C MET A 269 11.56 13.70 2.51
N ASN A 270 10.35 13.16 2.65
CA ASN A 270 9.13 13.91 2.97
C ASN A 270 8.75 13.84 4.46
N THR A 271 9.63 13.35 5.33
CA THR A 271 9.34 13.14 6.75
C THR A 271 10.26 13.99 7.61
N ASP A 272 9.73 15.04 8.26
CA ASP A 272 10.54 16.01 9.03
C ASP A 272 11.37 15.35 10.11
N LEU A 273 10.80 14.41 10.86
CA LEU A 273 11.50 13.70 11.92
C LEU A 273 12.78 12.99 11.44
N TRP A 274 12.83 12.56 10.18
CA TRP A 274 14.05 11.94 9.61
C TRP A 274 15.22 12.92 9.54
N TYR A 275 14.95 14.19 9.21
CA TYR A 275 15.99 15.23 9.17
C TYR A 275 16.61 15.48 10.53
N ASP A 276 15.79 15.57 11.56
CA ASP A 276 16.24 15.78 12.94
C ASP A 276 16.98 14.55 13.47
N LEU A 277 16.43 13.35 13.22
CA LEU A 277 16.96 12.10 13.75
C LEU A 277 18.34 11.75 13.15
N TYR A 278 18.54 12.03 11.86
CA TYR A 278 19.78 11.69 11.12
C TYR A 278 20.67 12.91 10.83
N ASN A 279 20.35 14.08 11.35
CA ASN A 279 21.07 15.33 11.12
C ASN A 279 21.27 15.63 9.63
N VAL A 280 20.21 15.47 8.83
CA VAL A 280 20.23 15.64 7.38
C VAL A 280 20.14 17.15 7.05
N ASP A 281 21.13 17.67 6.34
CA ASP A 281 21.19 19.06 5.90
C ASP A 281 21.32 19.20 4.37
N SER A 282 21.44 20.41 3.88
CA SER A 282 21.51 20.72 2.45
C SER A 282 22.72 20.13 1.70
N ASN A 283 23.68 19.54 2.39
CA ASN A 283 24.83 18.86 1.78
C ASN A 283 24.54 17.38 1.50
N ASN A 284 23.43 16.86 2.02
CA ASN A 284 23.04 15.46 1.81
C ASN A 284 22.29 15.27 0.50
N LEU A 285 22.59 14.20 -0.23
CA LEU A 285 21.97 13.89 -1.54
C LEU A 285 20.44 13.76 -1.47
N LEU A 286 19.90 13.33 -0.35
CA LEU A 286 18.47 13.15 -0.14
C LEU A 286 17.80 14.34 0.53
N TYR A 287 18.51 15.47 0.68
CA TYR A 287 17.92 16.67 1.26
C TYR A 287 16.83 17.23 0.36
N LEU A 288 15.66 17.44 0.94
CA LEU A 288 14.54 18.15 0.33
C LEU A 288 14.17 19.33 1.23
N PRO A 289 14.20 20.58 0.73
CA PRO A 289 13.89 21.74 1.57
C PRO A 289 12.42 21.67 2.05
N PRO A 290 12.10 22.19 3.25
CA PRO A 290 10.79 22.03 3.89
C PRO A 290 9.60 22.42 2.99
N GLU A 291 9.70 23.50 2.24
CA GLU A 291 8.67 23.99 1.33
C GLU A 291 8.39 23.07 0.14
N ARG A 292 9.27 22.10 -0.11
CA ARG A 292 9.11 21.10 -1.17
C ARG A 292 8.64 19.74 -0.65
N ARG A 293 8.63 19.54 0.67
CA ARG A 293 8.13 18.30 1.27
C ARG A 293 6.63 18.16 1.07
N ALA A 294 6.19 16.96 0.75
CA ALA A 294 4.78 16.70 0.49
C ALA A 294 4.06 16.33 1.79
N TYR A 295 3.04 17.10 2.12
CA TYR A 295 2.09 16.84 3.20
C TYR A 295 0.72 16.63 2.55
N ILE A 296 0.35 15.38 2.31
CA ILE A 296 -0.83 15.08 1.49
C ILE A 296 -2.14 15.41 2.21
N TRP A 297 -2.19 15.16 3.52
CA TRP A 297 -3.40 15.32 4.34
C TRP A 297 -3.31 16.47 5.35
#